data_bff1b9db9b0afef1e590c3045c77c658
#
_entry.id   bff1b9db9b0afef1e590c3045c77c658
#
_cell.length_a   1.000
_cell.length_b   1.000
_cell.length_c   1.000
_cell.angle_alpha   90.00
_cell.angle_beta   90.00
_cell.angle_gamma   90.00
#
_symmetry.space_group_name_H-M   'P 1'
#
loop_
_entity.id
_entity.type
_entity.pdbx_description
1 polymer ?
#
loop_
_entity_poly.entity_id
_entity_poly.type
_entity_poly.pdbx_seq_one_letter_code
_entity_poly.pdbx_strand_id
1 'polypeptide(L)'
;MSLMATEDRPRAEAPRPALRELVKRRRAELGLSYVKLAIRCVDPETGAQTVKDSWLHRLETGLKVLPPEYPGIVGLAVGLQVPLHVVQAAAGEQFFGISTVQAESTRARALMARADRLTPEQVDALAAFLDVVPPGDK
;
A
#
# COMPACT_ATOMS: atom_id res chain seq x y z
N MET A 1 8.79 33.74 -14.81
CA MET A 1 8.75 33.21 -15.02
C MET A 1 9.08 31.90 -15.14
N SER A 2 10.11 31.60 -15.36
CA SER A 2 10.52 30.25 -15.40
C SER A 2 10.14 29.47 -14.15
N LEU A 3 9.89 30.19 -13.13
CA LEU A 3 9.46 29.52 -11.90
C LEU A 3 8.19 28.74 -12.09
N MET A 4 7.36 29.20 -12.97
CA MET A 4 6.12 28.50 -13.21
C MET A 4 6.36 27.10 -13.72
N ALA A 5 7.25 26.97 -14.67
CA ALA A 5 7.55 25.67 -15.22
C ALA A 5 8.09 24.75 -14.15
N THR A 6 8.92 25.31 -13.27
CA THR A 6 9.48 24.51 -12.19
C THR A 6 8.42 24.01 -11.25
N GLU A 7 7.45 24.83 -10.99
CA GLU A 7 6.42 24.48 -10.03
C GLU A 7 5.50 23.42 -10.53
N ASP A 8 5.42 23.29 -11.83
CA ASP A 8 4.54 22.28 -12.39
C ASP A 8 5.06 20.88 -12.26
N ARG A 9 6.29 20.72 -11.85
CA ARG A 9 6.85 19.40 -11.74
C ARG A 9 6.25 18.66 -10.55
N PRO A 10 5.61 17.54 -10.79
CA PRO A 10 4.90 16.84 -9.72
C PRO A 10 5.78 16.45 -8.56
N ARG A 11 7.04 16.12 -8.90
CA ARG A 11 7.86 15.62 -7.84
C ARG A 11 8.44 16.72 -7.02
N ALA A 12 8.15 17.96 -7.30
CA ALA A 12 8.60 19.03 -6.43
C ALA A 12 8.01 18.87 -5.04
N GLU A 13 6.91 18.18 -4.90
CA GLU A 13 6.27 17.99 -3.61
C GLU A 13 6.70 16.69 -2.98
N ALA A 14 6.85 16.73 -1.66
CA ALA A 14 7.15 15.53 -0.93
C ALA A 14 5.98 14.55 -1.01
N PRO A 15 6.24 13.24 -0.99
CA PRO A 15 5.16 12.26 -0.95
C PRO A 15 4.31 12.44 0.30
N ARG A 16 3.04 12.07 0.19
CA ARG A 16 2.14 12.12 1.33
C ARG A 16 2.60 11.12 2.39
N PRO A 17 2.43 11.44 3.69
CA PRO A 17 2.79 10.51 4.76
C PRO A 17 1.69 9.46 4.95
N ALA A 18 1.40 8.70 3.91
CA ALA A 18 0.26 7.81 3.89
C ALA A 18 0.36 6.66 4.88
N LEU A 19 1.55 6.07 5.03
CA LEU A 19 1.73 4.99 5.98
C LEU A 19 1.62 5.50 7.41
N ARG A 20 2.21 6.66 7.69
CA ARG A 20 2.09 7.28 9.00
C ARG A 20 0.62 7.53 9.34
N GLU A 21 -0.15 8.05 8.39
CA GLU A 21 -1.56 8.31 8.61
C GLU A 21 -2.34 7.02 8.86
N LEU A 22 -2.05 6.00 8.09
CA LEU A 22 -2.71 4.71 8.24
C LEU A 22 -2.44 4.10 9.61
N VAL A 23 -1.17 4.07 10.00
CA VAL A 23 -0.77 3.48 11.28
C VAL A 23 -1.41 4.25 12.44
N LYS A 24 -1.34 5.56 12.37
CA LYS A 24 -1.90 6.39 13.44
C LYS A 24 -3.40 6.18 13.57
N ARG A 25 -4.11 6.16 12.46
CA ARG A 25 -5.56 6.00 12.49
C ARG A 25 -5.95 4.62 13.02
N ARG A 26 -5.34 3.57 12.48
CA ARG A 26 -5.73 2.22 12.89
C ARG A 26 -5.32 1.94 14.32
N ARG A 27 -4.15 2.42 14.74
CA ARG A 27 -3.75 2.23 16.13
C ARG A 27 -4.76 2.88 17.08
N ALA A 28 -5.21 4.08 16.75
CA ALA A 28 -6.20 4.77 17.57
C ALA A 28 -7.53 4.01 17.57
N GLU A 29 -7.96 3.52 16.41
CA GLU A 29 -9.20 2.77 16.31
C GLU A 29 -9.15 1.48 17.11
N LEU A 30 -7.99 0.85 17.15
CA LEU A 30 -7.81 -0.40 17.89
C LEU A 30 -7.50 -0.15 19.37
N GLY A 31 -7.21 1.08 19.75
CA GLY A 31 -6.91 1.42 21.14
C GLY A 31 -5.61 0.84 21.64
N LEU A 32 -4.58 0.75 20.78
CA LEU A 32 -3.33 0.09 21.14
C LEU A 32 -2.23 1.10 21.39
N SER A 33 -1.35 0.77 22.35
CA SER A 33 -0.09 1.50 22.51
C SER A 33 0.87 1.04 21.41
N TYR A 34 1.98 1.77 21.29
CA TYR A 34 3.01 1.36 20.33
C TYR A 34 3.54 -0.04 20.62
N VAL A 35 3.75 -0.34 21.89
CA VAL A 35 4.27 -1.65 22.27
C VAL A 35 3.27 -2.74 21.94
N LYS A 36 2.00 -2.52 22.25
CA LYS A 36 0.98 -3.53 21.99
C LYS A 36 0.77 -3.73 20.50
N LEU A 37 0.81 -2.66 19.73
CA LEU A 37 0.71 -2.81 18.28
C LEU A 37 1.91 -3.57 17.73
N ALA A 38 3.12 -3.24 18.19
CA ALA A 38 4.32 -3.92 17.71
C ALA A 38 4.25 -5.42 17.96
N ILE A 39 3.73 -5.81 19.11
CA ILE A 39 3.61 -7.23 19.44
C ILE A 39 2.67 -7.93 18.46
N ARG A 40 1.67 -7.23 17.96
CA ARG A 40 0.73 -7.81 17.00
C ARG A 40 1.23 -7.81 15.57
N CYS A 41 2.31 -7.08 15.29
CA CYS A 41 2.89 -7.04 13.95
C CYS A 41 3.82 -8.22 13.79
N VAL A 42 3.26 -9.35 13.39
CA VAL A 42 3.99 -10.59 13.32
C VAL A 42 3.89 -11.20 11.94
N ASP A 43 4.90 -12.02 11.62
CA ASP A 43 4.86 -12.88 10.45
C ASP A 43 3.81 -13.98 10.74
N PRO A 44 2.76 -14.10 9.92
CA PRO A 44 1.71 -15.07 10.22
C PRO A 44 2.18 -16.52 10.15
N GLU A 45 3.29 -16.80 9.48
CA GLU A 45 3.80 -18.16 9.38
C GLU A 45 4.66 -18.55 10.57
N THR A 46 5.47 -17.61 11.05
CA THR A 46 6.43 -17.93 12.12
C THR A 46 6.01 -17.35 13.46
N GLY A 47 5.14 -16.36 13.47
CA GLY A 47 4.79 -15.65 14.69
C GLY A 47 5.84 -14.66 15.14
N ALA A 48 6.90 -14.47 14.36
CA ALA A 48 7.97 -13.57 14.76
C ALA A 48 7.54 -12.12 14.60
N GLN A 49 7.90 -11.30 15.59
CA GLN A 49 7.62 -9.87 15.53
C GLN A 49 8.47 -9.22 14.45
N THR A 50 7.85 -8.43 13.59
CA THR A 50 8.54 -7.86 12.43
C THR A 50 8.74 -6.35 12.52
N VAL A 51 8.11 -5.69 13.48
CA VAL A 51 8.19 -4.24 13.63
C VAL A 51 8.40 -3.92 15.09
N LYS A 52 9.25 -2.92 15.37
CA LYS A 52 9.54 -2.52 16.74
C LYS A 52 8.68 -1.32 17.14
N ASP A 53 8.39 -1.23 18.42
CA ASP A 53 7.59 -0.11 18.92
C ASP A 53 8.30 1.22 18.69
N SER A 54 9.63 1.25 18.80
CA SER A 54 10.39 2.47 18.55
C SER A 54 10.23 2.93 17.11
N TRP A 55 10.20 1.99 16.15
CA TRP A 55 9.99 2.35 14.76
C TRP A 55 8.60 2.94 14.55
N LEU A 56 7.59 2.35 15.19
CA LEU A 56 6.21 2.86 15.11
C LEU A 56 6.11 4.26 15.68
N HIS A 57 6.75 4.48 16.83
CA HIS A 57 6.73 5.80 17.46
C HIS A 57 7.37 6.84 16.55
N ARG A 58 8.53 6.52 15.97
CA ARG A 58 9.21 7.46 15.08
C ARG A 58 8.39 7.74 13.84
N LEU A 59 7.76 6.70 13.30
CA LEU A 59 6.91 6.87 12.13
C LEU A 59 5.75 7.83 12.43
N GLU A 60 5.04 7.60 13.52
CA GLU A 60 3.87 8.42 13.82
C GLU A 60 4.21 9.85 14.21
N THR A 61 5.37 10.06 14.80
CA THR A 61 5.77 11.41 15.22
C THR A 61 6.47 12.19 14.10
N GLY A 62 6.59 11.58 12.93
CA GLY A 62 7.16 12.28 11.78
C GLY A 62 8.66 12.28 11.73
N LEU A 63 9.31 11.49 12.56
CA LEU A 63 10.76 11.35 12.51
C LEU A 63 11.14 10.46 11.34
N LYS A 64 12.37 10.65 10.85
CA LYS A 64 12.83 9.86 9.73
C LYS A 64 12.95 8.40 10.11
N VAL A 65 12.41 7.52 9.27
CA VAL A 65 12.51 6.08 9.45
C VAL A 65 12.87 5.44 8.13
N LEU A 66 13.45 4.26 8.19
CA LEU A 66 13.69 3.48 6.99
C LEU A 66 12.40 2.83 6.53
N PRO A 67 12.21 2.68 5.21
CA PRO A 67 11.04 1.95 4.72
C PRO A 67 11.05 0.52 5.26
N PRO A 68 9.89 -0.04 5.58
CA PRO A 68 9.85 -1.41 6.05
C PRO A 68 10.14 -2.37 4.90
N GLU A 69 10.78 -3.48 5.24
CA GLU A 69 10.96 -4.56 4.29
C GLU A 69 9.66 -5.36 4.20
N TYR A 70 9.61 -6.29 3.25
CA TYR A 70 8.38 -7.02 3.02
C TYR A 70 7.83 -7.68 4.29
N PRO A 71 8.65 -8.37 5.12
CA PRO A 71 8.10 -8.92 6.37
C PRO A 71 7.49 -7.87 7.28
N GLY A 72 8.08 -6.67 7.31
CA GLY A 72 7.50 -5.58 8.08
C GLY A 72 6.15 -5.14 7.56
N ILE A 73 6.01 -5.10 6.23
CA ILE A 73 4.74 -4.73 5.61
C ILE A 73 3.68 -5.78 5.93
N VAL A 74 4.02 -7.06 5.82
CA VAL A 74 3.09 -8.13 6.17
C VAL A 74 2.69 -8.05 7.63
N GLY A 75 3.67 -7.84 8.52
CA GLY A 75 3.38 -7.72 9.94
C GLY A 75 2.48 -6.54 10.24
N LEU A 76 2.71 -5.41 9.57
CA LEU A 76 1.83 -4.25 9.77
C LEU A 76 0.40 -4.56 9.35
N ALA A 77 0.22 -5.27 8.26
CA ALA A 77 -1.12 -5.65 7.83
C ALA A 77 -1.82 -6.50 8.88
N VAL A 78 -1.08 -7.45 9.47
CA VAL A 78 -1.63 -8.29 10.53
C VAL A 78 -1.97 -7.45 11.76
N GLY A 79 -1.01 -6.65 12.21
CA GLY A 79 -1.19 -5.87 13.43
C GLY A 79 -2.27 -4.82 13.32
N LEU A 80 -2.34 -4.15 12.18
CA LEU A 80 -3.35 -3.12 11.95
C LEU A 80 -4.69 -3.70 11.52
N GLN A 81 -4.73 -4.99 11.23
CA GLN A 81 -5.94 -5.67 10.77
C GLN A 81 -6.51 -5.03 9.52
N VAL A 82 -5.64 -4.81 8.55
CA VAL A 82 -6.03 -4.30 7.23
C VAL A 82 -5.46 -5.21 6.16
N PRO A 83 -6.03 -5.20 4.95
CA PRO A 83 -5.49 -6.01 3.87
C PRO A 83 -4.06 -5.62 3.53
N LEU A 84 -3.27 -6.59 3.10
CA LEU A 84 -1.88 -6.36 2.76
C LEU A 84 -1.70 -5.26 1.72
N HIS A 85 -2.56 -5.25 0.70
CA HIS A 85 -2.42 -4.25 -0.37
C HIS A 85 -2.62 -2.82 0.14
N VAL A 86 -3.37 -2.65 1.23
CA VAL A 86 -3.57 -1.32 1.81
C VAL A 86 -2.25 -0.81 2.41
N VAL A 87 -1.54 -1.67 3.13
CA VAL A 87 -0.23 -1.30 3.69
C VAL A 87 0.77 -1.07 2.57
N GLN A 88 0.77 -1.94 1.56
CA GLN A 88 1.68 -1.79 0.43
C GLN A 88 1.48 -0.47 -0.28
N ALA A 89 0.22 -0.10 -0.52
CA ALA A 89 -0.08 1.16 -1.19
C ALA A 89 0.35 2.35 -0.35
N ALA A 90 0.10 2.31 0.95
CA ALA A 90 0.47 3.41 1.82
C ALA A 90 1.99 3.57 1.91
N ALA A 91 2.71 2.45 2.02
CA ALA A 91 4.16 2.50 2.07
C ALA A 91 4.74 2.99 0.75
N GLY A 92 4.19 2.51 -0.36
CA GLY A 92 4.64 2.97 -1.67
C GLY A 92 4.45 4.45 -1.85
N GLU A 93 3.32 4.97 -1.41
CA GLU A 93 3.07 6.40 -1.52
C GLU A 93 4.02 7.19 -0.64
N GLN A 94 4.18 6.78 0.61
CA GLN A 94 4.97 7.57 1.56
C GLN A 94 6.46 7.54 1.24
N PHE A 95 7.00 6.36 0.93
CA PHE A 95 8.45 6.23 0.80
C PHE A 95 8.95 6.39 -0.63
N PHE A 96 8.08 6.18 -1.61
CA PHE A 96 8.51 6.20 -3.01
C PHE A 96 7.65 7.08 -3.91
N GLY A 97 6.64 7.74 -3.36
CA GLY A 97 5.81 8.65 -4.13
C GLY A 97 4.93 7.96 -5.15
N ILE A 98 4.61 6.69 -4.95
CA ILE A 98 3.81 5.93 -5.91
C ILE A 98 2.34 6.11 -5.56
N SER A 99 1.57 6.69 -6.50
CA SER A 99 0.15 6.89 -6.30
C SER A 99 -0.61 5.59 -6.54
N THR A 100 -1.48 5.24 -5.60
CA THR A 100 -2.33 4.07 -5.75
C THR A 100 -3.22 4.16 -6.98
N VAL A 101 -3.79 5.33 -7.19
CA VAL A 101 -4.66 5.55 -8.36
C VAL A 101 -3.87 5.38 -9.65
N GLN A 102 -2.68 5.96 -9.69
CA GLN A 102 -1.84 5.85 -10.86
C GLN A 102 -1.41 4.40 -11.12
N ALA A 103 -1.10 3.68 -10.06
CA ALA A 103 -0.71 2.28 -10.18
C ALA A 103 -1.85 1.44 -10.74
N GLU A 104 -3.05 1.69 -10.29
CA GLU A 104 -4.22 0.98 -10.79
C GLU A 104 -4.47 1.30 -12.26
N SER A 105 -4.33 2.56 -12.65
CA SER A 105 -4.47 2.94 -14.05
C SER A 105 -3.43 2.25 -14.93
N THR A 106 -2.20 2.19 -14.46
CA THR A 106 -1.14 1.55 -15.20
C THR A 106 -1.43 0.06 -15.38
N ARG A 107 -1.91 -0.58 -14.32
CA ARG A 107 -2.24 -1.99 -14.37
C ARG A 107 -3.38 -2.25 -15.35
N ALA A 108 -4.39 -1.40 -15.33
CA ALA A 108 -5.52 -1.52 -16.23
C ALA A 108 -5.08 -1.34 -17.68
N ARG A 109 -4.23 -0.36 -17.94
CA ARG A 109 -3.71 -0.16 -19.30
C ARG A 109 -2.91 -1.35 -19.77
N ALA A 110 -2.09 -1.91 -18.91
CA ALA A 110 -1.30 -3.08 -19.26
C ALA A 110 -2.20 -4.26 -19.61
N LEU A 111 -3.25 -4.44 -18.84
CA LEU A 111 -4.21 -5.50 -19.09
C LEU A 111 -4.91 -5.30 -20.43
N MET A 112 -5.34 -4.08 -20.70
CA MET A 112 -6.03 -3.79 -21.96
C MET A 112 -5.12 -4.00 -23.16
N ALA A 113 -3.86 -3.61 -23.05
CA ALA A 113 -2.91 -3.82 -24.12
C ALA A 113 -2.72 -5.30 -24.40
N ARG A 114 -2.71 -6.12 -23.37
CA ARG A 114 -2.59 -7.56 -23.53
C ARG A 114 -3.85 -8.15 -24.14
N ALA A 115 -5.01 -7.61 -23.75
CA ALA A 115 -6.28 -8.09 -24.29
C ALA A 115 -6.37 -7.89 -25.79
N ASP A 116 -5.79 -6.80 -26.30
CA ASP A 116 -5.82 -6.53 -27.75
C ASP A 116 -5.09 -7.58 -28.55
N ARG A 117 -4.20 -8.37 -27.94
CA ARG A 117 -3.44 -9.39 -28.64
C ARG A 117 -4.03 -10.77 -28.47
N LEU A 118 -5.14 -10.88 -27.77
CA LEU A 118 -5.77 -12.17 -27.53
C LEU A 118 -6.52 -12.63 -28.75
N THR A 119 -6.55 -13.94 -28.95
CA THR A 119 -7.42 -14.53 -29.97
C THR A 119 -8.86 -14.45 -29.50
N PRO A 120 -9.83 -14.59 -30.42
CA PRO A 120 -11.23 -14.61 -30.02
C PRO A 120 -11.52 -15.67 -28.95
N GLU A 121 -10.91 -16.85 -29.05
CA GLU A 121 -11.13 -17.89 -28.05
C GLU A 121 -10.59 -17.45 -26.69
N GLN A 122 -9.45 -16.78 -26.68
CA GLN A 122 -8.89 -16.29 -25.42
C GLN A 122 -9.74 -15.18 -24.80
N VAL A 123 -10.29 -14.32 -25.66
CA VAL A 123 -11.20 -13.29 -25.18
C VAL A 123 -12.43 -13.92 -24.55
N ASP A 124 -12.99 -14.96 -25.18
CA ASP A 124 -14.14 -15.66 -24.65
C ASP A 124 -13.81 -16.31 -23.31
N ALA A 125 -12.63 -16.92 -23.20
CA ALA A 125 -12.20 -17.53 -21.96
C ALA A 125 -12.05 -16.49 -20.84
N LEU A 126 -11.48 -15.33 -21.17
CA LEU A 126 -11.32 -14.26 -20.19
C LEU A 126 -12.67 -13.74 -19.74
N ALA A 127 -13.60 -13.54 -20.67
CA ALA A 127 -14.93 -13.08 -20.34
C ALA A 127 -15.64 -14.07 -19.41
N ALA A 128 -15.52 -15.35 -19.71
CA ALA A 128 -16.12 -16.39 -18.85
C ALA A 128 -15.51 -16.36 -17.45
N PHE A 129 -14.21 -16.16 -17.37
CA PHE A 129 -13.53 -16.07 -16.08
C PHE A 129 -14.09 -14.88 -15.28
N LEU A 130 -14.24 -13.73 -15.92
CA LEU A 130 -14.73 -12.54 -15.25
C LEU A 130 -16.16 -12.71 -14.77
N ASP A 131 -16.97 -13.50 -15.49
CA ASP A 131 -18.34 -13.74 -15.08
C ASP A 131 -18.40 -14.59 -13.81
N VAL A 132 -17.41 -15.45 -13.60
CA VAL A 132 -17.36 -16.30 -12.42
C VAL A 132 -16.91 -15.55 -11.20
N VAL A 133 -16.01 -14.58 -11.38
CA VAL A 133 -15.45 -13.82 -10.26
C VAL A 133 -16.49 -12.83 -9.75
N PRO A 134 -16.83 -12.87 -8.45
CA PRO A 134 -17.83 -11.95 -7.92
C PRO A 134 -17.34 -10.51 -8.03
N PRO A 135 -18.27 -9.55 -8.17
CA PRO A 135 -17.88 -8.14 -8.14
C PRO A 135 -17.19 -7.81 -6.82
N GLY A 136 -16.13 -7.06 -6.91
CA GLY A 136 -15.33 -6.78 -5.73
C GLY A 136 -16.03 -5.97 -4.67
N ASP A 137 -17.03 -5.23 -5.04
CA ASP A 137 -17.72 -4.35 -4.11
C ASP A 137 -18.96 -4.98 -3.51
N LYS A 138 -19.21 -6.22 -3.81
CA LYS A 138 -20.42 -6.89 -3.31
C LYS A 138 -20.19 -7.75 -2.11
#